data_5286cd142494e0acd9ac12c3f9d8ca28
#
_entry.id   5286cd142494e0acd9ac12c3f9d8ca28
#
_cell.length_a   1.000
_cell.length_b   1.000
_cell.length_c   1.000
_cell.angle_alpha   90.00
_cell.angle_beta   90.00
_cell.angle_gamma   90.00
#
_symmetry.space_group_name_H-M   'P 1'
#
loop_
_entity.id
_entity.type
_entity.pdbx_description
1 polymer ?
#
loop_
_entity_poly.entity_id
_entity_poly.type
_entity_poly.pdbx_seq_one_letter_code
_entity_poly.pdbx_strand_id
1 'polypeptide(L)'
;NWELALSILAGALLLAGFALERLGAPAPIPIAFYVLAYLVGGFDLARHALHALRELRFDVDVLMLLAALGAALLGDFAEGALLLFLFSLGHALEHFAMERARNAIRALAQLAPKTARVMREGKEIELAVEQVQRGDVVIVRAGERVSIDGTIVKGSSAIDQSPITGESVPLEKGAGDAVFAGSINGNGALEVSVTKLARDSTLARVTQLVEEAQVKKSPTQRLTEKFEAIFVPTVLGLDVLVMLASPLLGLTSFADSFYRAMTLLVAASPCALAIGTP
;
A
#
# COMPACT_ATOMS: atom_id res chain seq x y z
N ASN A 1 0.82 6.96 10.26
CA ASN A 1 0.43 5.54 9.99
C ASN A 1 0.17 4.86 11.33
N TRP A 2 -1.10 4.80 11.71
CA TRP A 2 -1.52 4.21 12.98
C TRP A 2 -1.21 2.70 13.07
N GLU A 3 -1.28 1.95 11.95
CA GLU A 3 -0.95 0.53 11.85
C GLU A 3 0.52 0.26 12.23
N LEU A 4 1.45 1.06 11.69
CA LEU A 4 2.87 0.95 12.04
C LEU A 4 3.12 1.26 13.51
N ALA A 5 2.41 2.25 14.07
CA ALA A 5 2.52 2.58 15.50
C ALA A 5 2.01 1.42 16.39
N LEU A 6 0.90 0.78 16.01
CA LEU A 6 0.39 -0.40 16.71
C LEU A 6 1.34 -1.59 16.63
N SER A 7 1.91 -1.86 15.44
CA SER A 7 2.91 -2.93 15.29
C SER A 7 4.15 -2.70 16.14
N ILE A 8 4.67 -1.47 16.17
CA ILE A 8 5.81 -1.11 17.04
C ILE A 8 5.44 -1.28 18.52
N LEU A 9 4.25 -0.86 18.92
CA LEU A 9 3.76 -1.04 20.29
C LEU A 9 3.63 -2.52 20.65
N ALA A 10 3.09 -3.35 19.76
CA ALA A 10 3.00 -4.80 19.97
C ALA A 10 4.39 -5.43 20.13
N GLY A 11 5.36 -5.02 19.32
CA GLY A 11 6.76 -5.46 19.44
C GLY A 11 7.40 -5.01 20.75
N ALA A 12 7.16 -3.77 21.20
CA ALA A 12 7.67 -3.28 22.47
C ALA A 12 7.07 -4.06 23.66
N LEU A 13 5.77 -4.36 23.62
CA LEU A 13 5.10 -5.17 24.64
C LEU A 13 5.64 -6.61 24.66
N LEU A 14 5.84 -7.23 23.49
CA LEU A 14 6.44 -8.55 23.37
C LEU A 14 7.85 -8.59 23.98
N LEU A 15 8.71 -7.61 23.63
CA LEU A 15 10.07 -7.53 24.17
C LEU A 15 10.07 -7.28 25.67
N ALA A 16 9.17 -6.44 26.17
CA ALA A 16 9.03 -6.19 27.61
C ALA A 16 8.60 -7.47 28.35
N GLY A 17 7.61 -8.21 27.82
CA GLY A 17 7.18 -9.50 28.37
C GLY A 17 8.33 -10.50 28.44
N PHE A 18 9.07 -10.64 27.33
CA PHE A 18 10.22 -11.53 27.23
C PHE A 18 11.36 -11.15 28.20
N ALA A 19 11.66 -9.85 28.31
CA ALA A 19 12.68 -9.38 29.25
C ALA A 19 12.28 -9.66 30.71
N LEU A 20 11.02 -9.40 31.07
CA LEU A 20 10.50 -9.66 32.41
C LEU A 20 10.53 -11.15 32.77
N GLU A 21 10.18 -12.02 31.82
CA GLU A 21 10.28 -13.47 31.98
C GLU A 21 11.72 -13.92 32.22
N ARG A 22 12.68 -13.38 31.45
CA ARG A 22 14.11 -13.66 31.64
C ARG A 22 14.70 -13.14 32.94
N LEU A 23 14.13 -12.06 33.48
CA LEU A 23 14.51 -11.48 34.76
C LEU A 23 13.88 -12.22 35.97
N GLY A 24 13.09 -13.27 35.71
CA GLY A 24 12.46 -14.06 36.76
C GLY A 24 11.24 -13.39 37.44
N ALA A 25 10.56 -12.50 36.73
CA ALA A 25 9.32 -11.92 37.20
C ALA A 25 8.23 -12.99 37.40
N PRO A 26 7.28 -12.80 38.35
CA PRO A 26 6.16 -13.72 38.53
C PRO A 26 5.39 -13.92 37.22
N ALA A 27 5.06 -15.18 36.88
CA ALA A 27 4.43 -15.56 35.61
C ALA A 27 3.23 -14.70 35.14
N PRO A 28 2.34 -14.18 36.02
CA PRO A 28 1.25 -13.32 35.59
C PRO A 28 1.69 -12.03 34.91
N ILE A 29 2.88 -11.51 35.23
CA ILE A 29 3.36 -10.21 34.70
C ILE A 29 3.78 -10.34 33.24
N PRO A 30 4.71 -11.25 32.85
CA PRO A 30 5.02 -11.45 31.42
C PRO A 30 3.80 -11.82 30.59
N ILE A 31 2.90 -12.68 31.10
CA ILE A 31 1.69 -13.09 30.41
C ILE A 31 0.78 -11.88 30.12
N ALA A 32 0.64 -10.95 31.06
CA ALA A 32 -0.15 -9.73 30.83
C ALA A 32 0.42 -8.89 29.67
N PHE A 33 1.75 -8.78 29.55
CA PHE A 33 2.40 -8.09 28.43
C PHE A 33 2.17 -8.83 27.09
N TYR A 34 2.25 -10.15 27.08
CA TYR A 34 1.95 -10.94 25.88
C TYR A 34 0.47 -10.80 25.47
N VAL A 35 -0.46 -10.85 26.40
CA VAL A 35 -1.89 -10.64 26.12
C VAL A 35 -2.14 -9.23 25.56
N LEU A 36 -1.48 -8.20 26.09
CA LEU A 36 -1.55 -6.87 25.52
C LEU A 36 -0.97 -6.83 24.09
N ALA A 37 0.14 -7.51 23.83
CA ALA A 37 0.71 -7.65 22.51
C ALA A 37 -0.26 -8.34 21.53
N TYR A 38 -0.98 -9.40 21.97
CA TYR A 38 -2.05 -10.04 21.20
C TYR A 38 -3.17 -9.07 20.83
N LEU A 39 -3.64 -8.28 21.79
CA LEU A 39 -4.73 -7.32 21.56
C LEU A 39 -4.32 -6.22 20.58
N VAL A 40 -3.09 -5.71 20.72
CA VAL A 40 -2.59 -4.63 19.88
C VAL A 40 -2.19 -5.13 18.50
N GLY A 41 -1.41 -6.22 18.41
CA GLY A 41 -0.92 -6.78 17.15
C GLY A 41 -1.98 -7.58 16.39
N GLY A 42 -2.92 -8.21 17.12
CA GLY A 42 -3.99 -9.02 16.51
C GLY A 42 -5.25 -8.25 16.14
N PHE A 43 -5.39 -6.97 16.53
CA PHE A 43 -6.63 -6.21 16.32
C PHE A 43 -7.01 -6.10 14.83
N ASP A 44 -6.09 -5.68 14.01
CA ASP A 44 -6.33 -5.49 12.58
C ASP A 44 -6.48 -6.84 11.86
N LEU A 45 -5.62 -7.80 12.20
CA LEU A 45 -5.72 -9.18 11.72
C LEU A 45 -7.08 -9.81 12.04
N ALA A 46 -7.55 -9.69 13.28
CA ALA A 46 -8.85 -10.23 13.69
C ALA A 46 -10.00 -9.60 12.91
N ARG A 47 -9.92 -8.31 12.60
CA ARG A 47 -10.92 -7.62 11.78
C ARG A 47 -10.95 -8.16 10.34
N HIS A 48 -9.77 -8.33 9.71
CA HIS A 48 -9.66 -8.88 8.36
C HIS A 48 -10.09 -10.36 8.32
N ALA A 49 -9.60 -11.17 9.23
CA ALA A 49 -9.99 -12.59 9.34
C ALA A 49 -11.50 -12.77 9.55
N LEU A 50 -12.14 -11.92 10.38
CA LEU A 50 -13.59 -11.98 10.58
C LEU A 50 -14.36 -11.60 9.31
N HIS A 51 -13.86 -10.65 8.52
CA HIS A 51 -14.44 -10.30 7.23
C HIS A 51 -14.30 -11.44 6.23
N ALA A 52 -13.12 -12.04 6.12
CA ALA A 52 -12.85 -13.20 5.25
C ALA A 52 -13.73 -14.41 5.63
N LEU A 53 -13.89 -14.70 6.93
CA LEU A 53 -14.76 -15.77 7.39
C LEU A 53 -16.24 -15.54 7.02
N ARG A 54 -16.72 -14.29 7.07
CA ARG A 54 -18.09 -13.99 6.62
C ARG A 54 -18.30 -14.23 5.13
N GLU A 55 -17.25 -14.10 4.33
CA GLU A 55 -17.25 -14.40 2.90
C GLU A 55 -16.89 -15.86 2.59
N LEU A 56 -16.75 -16.71 3.63
CA LEU A 56 -16.29 -18.12 3.53
C LEU A 56 -14.93 -18.25 2.79
N ARG A 57 -14.08 -17.25 2.93
CA ARG A 57 -12.72 -17.26 2.42
C ARG A 57 -11.76 -17.66 3.53
N PHE A 58 -10.95 -18.66 3.26
CA PHE A 58 -9.91 -19.14 4.15
C PHE A 58 -8.56 -18.67 3.59
N ASP A 59 -8.12 -17.52 4.06
CA ASP A 59 -6.85 -16.89 3.71
C ASP A 59 -5.83 -17.02 4.85
N VAL A 60 -4.63 -16.49 4.62
CA VAL A 60 -3.53 -16.53 5.59
C VAL A 60 -3.90 -15.82 6.89
N ASP A 61 -4.72 -14.78 6.84
CA ASP A 61 -5.15 -14.02 8.01
C ASP A 61 -5.91 -14.91 9.00
N VAL A 62 -6.82 -15.75 8.46
CA VAL A 62 -7.57 -16.73 9.27
C VAL A 62 -6.64 -17.78 9.87
N LEU A 63 -5.70 -18.31 9.06
CA LEU A 63 -4.72 -19.29 9.52
C LEU A 63 -3.86 -18.74 10.66
N MET A 64 -3.34 -17.51 10.49
CA MET A 64 -2.49 -16.85 11.47
C MET A 64 -3.23 -16.55 12.78
N LEU A 65 -4.48 -16.10 12.69
CA LEU A 65 -5.31 -15.88 13.87
C LEU A 65 -5.57 -17.17 14.63
N LEU A 66 -5.90 -18.27 13.93
CA LEU A 66 -6.12 -19.58 14.53
C LEU A 66 -4.82 -20.13 15.16
N ALA A 67 -3.67 -19.95 14.49
CA ALA A 67 -2.37 -20.37 15.02
C ALA A 67 -2.03 -19.60 16.31
N ALA A 68 -2.23 -18.28 16.32
CA ALA A 68 -2.00 -17.47 17.52
C ALA A 68 -2.94 -17.85 18.67
N LEU A 69 -4.23 -18.10 18.39
CA LEU A 69 -5.18 -18.58 19.39
C LEU A 69 -4.79 -19.97 19.90
N GLY A 70 -4.35 -20.87 19.01
CA GLY A 70 -3.85 -22.19 19.37
C GLY A 70 -2.65 -22.11 20.31
N ALA A 71 -1.65 -21.26 20.01
CA ALA A 71 -0.50 -21.02 20.88
C ALA A 71 -0.94 -20.52 22.27
N ALA A 72 -1.89 -19.59 22.34
CA ALA A 72 -2.44 -19.09 23.60
C ALA A 72 -3.14 -20.20 24.41
N LEU A 73 -3.90 -21.08 23.76
CA LEU A 73 -4.57 -22.22 24.43
C LEU A 73 -3.58 -23.26 24.96
N LEU A 74 -2.42 -23.41 24.31
CA LEU A 74 -1.33 -24.26 24.76
C LEU A 74 -0.50 -23.64 25.89
N GLY A 75 -0.70 -22.35 26.18
CA GLY A 75 0.06 -21.60 27.17
C GLY A 75 1.30 -20.91 26.61
N ASP A 76 1.59 -21.06 25.31
CA ASP A 76 2.75 -20.49 24.62
C ASP A 76 2.46 -19.05 24.13
N PHE A 77 2.11 -18.17 25.08
CA PHE A 77 1.73 -16.78 24.79
C PHE A 77 2.82 -15.99 24.07
N ALA A 78 4.10 -16.24 24.38
CA ALA A 78 5.21 -15.55 23.75
C ALA A 78 5.28 -15.85 22.24
N GLU A 79 5.08 -17.10 21.85
CA GLU A 79 5.15 -17.55 20.47
C GLU A 79 4.01 -16.95 19.63
N GLY A 80 2.77 -17.02 20.12
CA GLY A 80 1.65 -16.42 19.43
C GLY A 80 1.70 -14.88 19.37
N ALA A 81 2.23 -14.21 20.42
CA ALA A 81 2.47 -12.77 20.38
C ALA A 81 3.53 -12.42 19.32
N LEU A 82 4.58 -13.24 19.17
CA LEU A 82 5.60 -13.07 18.12
C LEU A 82 4.99 -13.24 16.72
N LEU A 83 4.15 -14.25 16.52
CA LEU A 83 3.45 -14.47 15.24
C LEU A 83 2.61 -13.24 14.86
N LEU A 84 1.79 -12.74 15.76
CA LEU A 84 0.93 -11.59 15.52
C LEU A 84 1.75 -10.30 15.29
N PHE A 85 2.83 -10.12 16.04
CA PHE A 85 3.74 -8.99 15.85
C PHE A 85 4.38 -9.00 14.46
N LEU A 86 5.00 -10.12 14.06
CA LEU A 86 5.69 -10.23 12.77
C LEU A 86 4.71 -10.03 11.60
N PHE A 87 3.53 -10.60 11.71
CA PHE A 87 2.50 -10.46 10.69
C PHE A 87 1.97 -9.02 10.59
N SER A 88 1.64 -8.41 11.73
CA SER A 88 1.22 -7.01 11.81
C SER A 88 2.29 -6.06 11.28
N LEU A 89 3.56 -6.32 11.60
CA LEU A 89 4.69 -5.53 11.11
C LEU A 89 4.85 -5.65 9.59
N GLY A 90 4.71 -6.87 9.05
CA GLY A 90 4.76 -7.12 7.60
C GLY A 90 3.70 -6.31 6.86
N HIS A 91 2.44 -6.42 7.28
CA HIS A 91 1.32 -5.65 6.69
C HIS A 91 1.50 -4.14 6.84
N ALA A 92 1.93 -3.66 8.01
CA ALA A 92 2.14 -2.24 8.23
C ALA A 92 3.26 -1.67 7.34
N LEU A 93 4.34 -2.43 7.11
CA LEU A 93 5.43 -2.04 6.21
C LEU A 93 4.98 -2.04 4.74
N GLU A 94 4.19 -3.03 4.33
CA GLU A 94 3.60 -3.08 2.99
C GLU A 94 2.72 -1.87 2.72
N HIS A 95 1.75 -1.59 3.61
CA HIS A 95 0.88 -0.42 3.51
C HIS A 95 1.68 0.89 3.48
N PHE A 96 2.71 1.01 4.32
CA PHE A 96 3.58 2.18 4.35
C PHE A 96 4.32 2.39 3.01
N ALA A 97 4.90 1.32 2.45
CA ALA A 97 5.61 1.37 1.18
C ALA A 97 4.68 1.75 0.02
N MET A 98 3.49 1.13 -0.03
CA MET A 98 2.47 1.41 -1.05
C MET A 98 1.93 2.84 -0.95
N GLU A 99 1.66 3.34 0.26
CA GLU A 99 1.19 4.70 0.48
C GLU A 99 2.25 5.73 0.08
N ARG A 100 3.52 5.46 0.40
CA ARG A 100 4.63 6.32 0.00
C ARG A 100 4.78 6.38 -1.53
N ALA A 101 4.66 5.25 -2.21
CA ALA A 101 4.67 5.19 -3.67
C ALA A 101 3.51 5.97 -4.28
N ARG A 102 2.28 5.79 -3.77
CA ARG A 102 1.09 6.55 -4.21
C ARG A 102 1.24 8.06 -3.99
N ASN A 103 1.79 8.47 -2.86
CA ASN A 103 1.99 9.90 -2.56
C ASN A 103 3.03 10.53 -3.47
N ALA A 104 4.10 9.82 -3.83
CA ALA A 104 5.09 10.29 -4.81
C ALA A 104 4.45 10.55 -6.19
N ILE A 105 3.54 9.66 -6.63
CA ILE A 105 2.81 9.82 -7.90
C ILE A 105 1.81 10.97 -7.84
N ARG A 106 1.06 11.09 -6.74
CA ARG A 106 0.14 12.23 -6.55
C ARG A 106 0.87 13.57 -6.54
N ALA A 107 2.11 13.62 -6.05
CA ALA A 107 2.93 14.82 -6.10
C ALA A 107 3.24 15.22 -7.56
N LEU A 108 3.43 14.27 -8.48
CA LEU A 108 3.58 14.58 -9.91
C LEU A 108 2.31 15.22 -10.48
N ALA A 109 1.14 14.72 -10.15
CA ALA A 109 -0.12 15.28 -10.63
C ALA A 109 -0.36 16.74 -10.14
N GLN A 110 0.28 17.15 -9.04
CA GLN A 110 0.20 18.51 -8.50
C GLN A 110 1.18 19.48 -9.17
N LEU A 111 2.02 19.03 -10.10
CA LEU A 111 2.97 19.91 -10.81
C LEU A 111 2.27 20.87 -11.76
N ALA A 112 1.12 20.52 -12.33
CA ALA A 112 0.34 21.42 -13.16
C ALA A 112 -0.49 22.40 -12.32
N PRO A 113 -0.54 23.68 -12.67
CA PRO A 113 -1.44 24.65 -12.04
C PRO A 113 -2.90 24.24 -12.19
N LYS A 114 -3.73 24.54 -11.19
CA LYS A 114 -5.17 24.27 -11.22
C LYS A 114 -5.97 25.33 -11.99
N THR A 115 -5.36 26.49 -12.27
CA THR A 115 -5.96 27.58 -13.02
C THR A 115 -5.11 27.89 -14.23
N ALA A 116 -5.73 28.45 -15.26
CA ALA A 116 -5.09 28.93 -16.49
C ALA A 116 -5.61 30.33 -16.81
N ARG A 117 -4.73 31.21 -17.31
CA ARG A 117 -5.13 32.50 -17.87
C ARG A 117 -5.44 32.34 -19.36
N VAL A 118 -6.68 32.50 -19.69
CA VAL A 118 -7.20 32.31 -21.04
C VAL A 118 -7.53 33.66 -21.65
N MET A 119 -7.12 33.87 -22.89
CA MET A 119 -7.52 35.05 -23.68
C MET A 119 -8.86 34.72 -24.37
N ARG A 120 -9.92 35.41 -23.95
CA ARG A 120 -11.26 35.31 -24.58
C ARG A 120 -11.76 36.73 -24.89
N GLU A 121 -12.21 36.96 -26.09
CA GLU A 121 -12.74 38.26 -26.55
C GLU A 121 -11.79 39.45 -26.26
N GLY A 122 -10.48 39.21 -26.36
CA GLY A 122 -9.44 40.26 -26.12
C GLY A 122 -9.20 40.56 -24.64
N LYS A 123 -9.77 39.80 -23.70
CA LYS A 123 -9.57 39.94 -22.23
C LYS A 123 -8.92 38.70 -21.65
N GLU A 124 -7.98 38.92 -20.71
CA GLU A 124 -7.43 37.83 -19.90
C GLU A 124 -8.45 37.47 -18.79
N ILE A 125 -8.82 36.20 -18.75
CA ILE A 125 -9.70 35.63 -17.71
C ILE A 125 -8.98 34.45 -17.06
N GLU A 126 -9.02 34.35 -15.75
CA GLU A 126 -8.52 33.17 -15.03
C GLU A 126 -9.65 32.16 -14.88
N LEU A 127 -9.40 30.94 -15.39
CA LEU A 127 -10.36 29.84 -15.36
C LEU A 127 -9.72 28.62 -14.68
N ALA A 128 -10.56 27.77 -14.07
CA ALA A 128 -10.11 26.43 -13.71
C ALA A 128 -9.69 25.66 -14.97
N VAL A 129 -8.59 24.88 -14.90
CA VAL A 129 -8.03 24.19 -16.07
C VAL A 129 -9.05 23.22 -16.69
N GLU A 130 -9.96 22.69 -15.89
CA GLU A 130 -11.07 21.81 -16.34
C GLU A 130 -12.11 22.55 -17.22
N GLN A 131 -12.16 23.86 -17.15
CA GLN A 131 -13.09 24.70 -17.94
C GLN A 131 -12.47 25.21 -19.25
N VAL A 132 -11.18 24.98 -19.42
CA VAL A 132 -10.47 25.36 -20.64
C VAL A 132 -10.84 24.43 -21.77
N GLN A 133 -11.07 24.97 -22.97
CA GLN A 133 -11.48 24.25 -24.15
C GLN A 133 -10.36 24.14 -25.18
N ARG A 134 -10.45 23.14 -26.08
CA ARG A 134 -9.52 23.06 -27.21
C ARG A 134 -9.66 24.29 -28.10
N GLY A 135 -8.51 24.86 -28.48
CA GLY A 135 -8.46 26.09 -29.28
C GLY A 135 -8.45 27.38 -28.46
N ASP A 136 -8.71 27.32 -27.13
CA ASP A 136 -8.46 28.48 -26.27
C ASP A 136 -6.98 28.86 -26.34
N VAL A 137 -6.68 30.15 -26.17
CA VAL A 137 -5.30 30.64 -26.08
C VAL A 137 -4.98 30.93 -24.61
N VAL A 138 -4.02 30.18 -24.06
CA VAL A 138 -3.54 30.32 -22.69
C VAL A 138 -2.28 31.17 -22.67
N ILE A 139 -2.22 32.14 -21.76
CA ILE A 139 -1.06 32.98 -21.53
C ILE A 139 -0.22 32.36 -20.42
N VAL A 140 1.08 32.15 -20.73
CA VAL A 140 2.07 31.68 -19.76
C VAL A 140 3.16 32.73 -19.64
N ARG A 141 3.23 33.37 -18.48
CA ARG A 141 4.22 34.41 -18.21
C ARG A 141 5.59 33.81 -17.87
N ALA A 142 6.63 34.63 -17.90
CA ALA A 142 7.97 34.23 -17.49
C ALA A 142 7.99 33.67 -16.07
N GLY A 143 8.65 32.53 -15.87
CA GLY A 143 8.74 31.81 -14.59
C GLY A 143 7.47 31.02 -14.18
N GLU A 144 6.39 31.13 -14.94
CA GLU A 144 5.17 30.39 -14.64
C GLU A 144 5.21 28.94 -15.14
N ARG A 145 4.43 28.08 -14.50
CA ARG A 145 4.21 26.72 -15.01
C ARG A 145 3.14 26.71 -16.09
N VAL A 146 3.39 25.93 -17.14
CA VAL A 146 2.41 25.65 -18.18
C VAL A 146 1.25 24.89 -17.56
N SER A 147 0.02 25.40 -17.71
CA SER A 147 -1.17 24.81 -17.07
C SER A 147 -1.83 23.72 -17.90
N ILE A 148 -1.59 23.67 -19.21
CA ILE A 148 -2.28 22.75 -20.14
C ILE A 148 -1.41 22.40 -21.35
N ASP A 149 -1.60 21.23 -21.93
CA ASP A 149 -0.89 20.83 -23.16
C ASP A 149 -1.37 21.65 -24.36
N GLY A 150 -0.43 22.20 -25.12
CA GLY A 150 -0.75 23.02 -26.28
C GLY A 150 0.43 23.24 -27.22
N THR A 151 0.18 24.07 -28.22
CA THR A 151 1.18 24.52 -29.19
C THR A 151 1.38 26.02 -29.03
N ILE A 152 2.62 26.49 -28.99
CA ILE A 152 2.95 27.90 -28.92
C ILE A 152 2.48 28.58 -30.21
N VAL A 153 1.65 29.60 -30.11
CA VAL A 153 1.19 30.41 -31.25
C VAL A 153 1.94 31.75 -31.33
N LYS A 154 2.46 32.21 -30.18
CA LYS A 154 3.24 33.46 -30.14
C LYS A 154 4.22 33.48 -28.96
N GLY A 155 5.38 34.06 -29.17
CA GLY A 155 6.47 34.15 -28.20
C GLY A 155 7.53 33.07 -28.40
N SER A 156 8.61 33.17 -27.64
CA SER A 156 9.68 32.18 -27.54
C SER A 156 10.27 32.22 -26.14
N SER A 157 10.70 31.06 -25.63
CA SER A 157 11.30 30.95 -24.30
C SER A 157 12.01 29.60 -24.13
N ALA A 158 12.95 29.56 -23.22
CA ALA A 158 13.52 28.30 -22.73
C ALA A 158 12.50 27.60 -21.81
N ILE A 159 12.10 26.39 -22.14
CA ILE A 159 11.13 25.60 -21.37
C ILE A 159 11.86 24.46 -20.65
N ASP A 160 11.76 24.46 -19.33
CA ASP A 160 12.22 23.33 -18.51
C ASP A 160 11.12 22.26 -18.45
N GLN A 161 11.37 21.14 -19.10
CA GLN A 161 10.48 19.98 -19.14
C GLN A 161 10.92 18.85 -18.18
N SER A 162 11.97 19.09 -17.39
CA SER A 162 12.52 18.10 -16.46
C SER A 162 11.50 17.47 -15.52
N PRO A 163 10.45 18.18 -15.03
CA PRO A 163 9.44 17.56 -14.19
C PRO A 163 8.60 16.48 -14.88
N ILE A 164 8.60 16.44 -16.23
CA ILE A 164 7.78 15.53 -17.05
C ILE A 164 8.64 14.52 -17.79
N THR A 165 9.71 14.99 -18.44
CA THR A 165 10.57 14.14 -19.30
C THR A 165 11.79 13.61 -18.56
N GLY A 166 12.17 14.23 -17.44
CA GLY A 166 13.41 13.93 -16.71
C GLY A 166 14.67 14.56 -17.33
N GLU A 167 14.56 15.26 -18.48
CA GLU A 167 15.68 15.93 -19.12
C GLU A 167 15.97 17.28 -18.46
N SER A 168 17.13 17.43 -17.86
CA SER A 168 17.48 18.61 -17.03
C SER A 168 17.87 19.86 -17.83
N VAL A 169 17.98 19.77 -19.17
CA VAL A 169 18.38 20.90 -20.00
C VAL A 169 17.13 21.60 -20.55
N PRO A 170 16.91 22.90 -20.24
CA PRO A 170 15.84 23.67 -20.83
C PRO A 170 15.96 23.73 -22.36
N LEU A 171 14.83 23.56 -23.05
CA LEU A 171 14.76 23.58 -24.49
C LEU A 171 14.22 24.93 -24.99
N GLU A 172 14.93 25.58 -25.94
CA GLU A 172 14.39 26.77 -26.63
C GLU A 172 13.19 26.36 -27.47
N LYS A 173 12.04 26.99 -27.23
CA LYS A 173 10.78 26.73 -27.92
C LYS A 173 10.14 28.03 -28.40
N GLY A 174 9.56 27.96 -29.61
CA GLY A 174 8.92 29.10 -30.27
C GLY A 174 7.59 28.71 -30.93
N ALA A 175 7.07 29.61 -31.76
CA ALA A 175 5.80 29.36 -32.46
C ALA A 175 5.84 28.08 -33.29
N GLY A 176 4.84 27.22 -33.10
CA GLY A 176 4.73 25.89 -33.70
C GLY A 176 5.20 24.74 -32.81
N ASP A 177 5.92 25.00 -31.74
CA ASP A 177 6.40 23.96 -30.83
C ASP A 177 5.36 23.56 -29.79
N ALA A 178 5.37 22.29 -29.42
CA ALA A 178 4.51 21.75 -28.39
C ALA A 178 5.06 22.01 -27.00
N VAL A 179 4.17 22.33 -26.05
CA VAL A 179 4.45 22.46 -24.63
C VAL A 179 3.50 21.60 -23.81
N PHE A 180 3.95 21.15 -22.64
CA PHE A 180 3.24 20.20 -21.78
C PHE A 180 2.90 20.83 -20.43
N ALA A 181 1.71 20.48 -19.93
CA ALA A 181 1.28 20.88 -18.60
C ALA A 181 2.28 20.43 -17.52
N GLY A 182 2.64 21.35 -16.60
CA GLY A 182 3.64 21.09 -15.56
C GLY A 182 5.07 21.55 -15.90
N SER A 183 5.40 21.80 -17.19
CA SER A 183 6.68 22.43 -17.59
C SER A 183 6.81 23.82 -17.02
N ILE A 184 8.04 24.29 -16.81
CA ILE A 184 8.34 25.62 -16.30
C ILE A 184 8.77 26.51 -17.47
N ASN A 185 8.07 27.61 -17.65
CA ASN A 185 8.43 28.62 -18.64
C ASN A 185 9.61 29.47 -18.12
N GLY A 186 10.59 29.70 -18.97
CA GLY A 186 11.75 30.53 -18.65
C GLY A 186 11.45 32.04 -18.69
N ASN A 187 12.21 32.78 -19.50
CA ASN A 187 12.22 34.25 -19.45
C ASN A 187 11.22 34.94 -20.41
N GLY A 188 10.63 34.20 -21.35
CA GLY A 188 9.70 34.75 -22.35
C GLY A 188 8.23 34.66 -21.91
N ALA A 189 7.36 35.46 -22.48
CA ALA A 189 5.93 35.30 -22.38
C ALA A 189 5.43 34.49 -23.60
N LEU A 190 4.56 33.50 -23.35
CA LEU A 190 4.05 32.61 -24.36
C LEU A 190 2.54 32.71 -24.47
N GLU A 191 2.01 32.67 -25.70
CA GLU A 191 0.62 32.39 -25.99
C GLU A 191 0.54 30.95 -26.53
N VAL A 192 -0.23 30.08 -25.84
CA VAL A 192 -0.31 28.64 -26.12
C VAL A 192 -1.72 28.29 -26.54
N SER A 193 -1.91 27.79 -27.75
CA SER A 193 -3.20 27.23 -28.21
C SER A 193 -3.38 25.85 -27.63
N VAL A 194 -4.49 25.62 -26.94
CA VAL A 194 -4.82 24.37 -26.26
C VAL A 194 -5.09 23.25 -27.25
N THR A 195 -4.32 22.17 -27.19
CA THR A 195 -4.48 21.00 -28.06
C THR A 195 -5.16 19.83 -27.37
N LYS A 196 -4.98 19.68 -26.04
CA LYS A 196 -5.59 18.64 -25.23
C LYS A 196 -6.35 19.23 -24.05
N LEU A 197 -7.42 18.56 -23.62
CA LEU A 197 -8.12 18.92 -22.40
C LEU A 197 -7.29 18.51 -21.17
N ALA A 198 -7.57 19.10 -20.03
CA ALA A 198 -6.86 18.80 -18.76
C ALA A 198 -6.80 17.30 -18.45
N ARG A 199 -7.92 16.58 -18.59
CA ARG A 199 -8.03 15.13 -18.37
C ARG A 199 -7.24 14.28 -19.38
N ASP A 200 -6.98 14.82 -20.57
CA ASP A 200 -6.26 14.15 -21.67
C ASP A 200 -4.80 14.58 -21.75
N SER A 201 -4.35 15.45 -20.79
CA SER A 201 -2.97 15.96 -20.77
C SER A 201 -1.95 14.83 -20.62
N THR A 202 -0.75 15.09 -21.09
CA THR A 202 0.36 14.12 -20.98
C THR A 202 0.60 13.72 -19.53
N LEU A 203 0.57 14.67 -18.61
CA LEU A 203 0.74 14.44 -17.17
C LEU A 203 -0.40 13.60 -16.57
N ALA A 204 -1.66 13.90 -16.92
CA ALA A 204 -2.81 13.11 -16.49
C ALA A 204 -2.71 11.66 -16.97
N ARG A 205 -2.28 11.44 -18.22
CA ARG A 205 -2.12 10.11 -18.80
C ARG A 205 -0.98 9.32 -18.15
N VAL A 206 0.14 9.96 -17.84
CA VAL A 206 1.24 9.32 -17.09
C VAL A 206 0.75 8.90 -15.70
N THR A 207 0.06 9.79 -14.99
CA THR A 207 -0.49 9.49 -13.66
C THR A 207 -1.45 8.30 -13.72
N GLN A 208 -2.38 8.28 -14.70
CA GLN A 208 -3.31 7.18 -14.90
C GLN A 208 -2.59 5.86 -15.21
N LEU A 209 -1.60 5.85 -16.10
CA LEU A 209 -0.84 4.64 -16.43
C LEU A 209 -0.11 4.05 -15.21
N VAL A 210 0.43 4.92 -14.36
CA VAL A 210 1.10 4.46 -13.13
C VAL A 210 0.09 3.95 -12.11
N GLU A 211 -1.06 4.59 -11.94
CA GLU A 211 -2.15 4.10 -11.10
C GLU A 211 -2.67 2.74 -11.59
N GLU A 212 -2.91 2.58 -12.90
CA GLU A 212 -3.30 1.30 -13.49
C GLU A 212 -2.24 0.21 -13.30
N ALA A 213 -0.95 0.56 -13.40
CA ALA A 213 0.14 -0.38 -13.16
C ALA A 213 0.21 -0.85 -11.71
N GLN A 214 -0.11 0.04 -10.75
CA GLN A 214 -0.17 -0.30 -9.32
C GLN A 214 -1.38 -1.17 -8.95
N VAL A 215 -2.52 -1.00 -9.62
CA VAL A 215 -3.71 -1.83 -9.39
C VAL A 215 -3.54 -3.25 -9.98
N LYS A 216 -2.70 -3.40 -11.00
CA LYS A 216 -2.40 -4.71 -11.60
C LYS A 216 -1.48 -5.51 -10.69
N LYS A 217 -2.05 -6.50 -9.99
CA LYS A 217 -1.30 -7.47 -9.20
C LYS A 217 -0.16 -8.09 -10.02
N SER A 218 1.02 -8.15 -9.44
CA SER A 218 2.19 -8.77 -10.09
C SER A 218 1.93 -10.26 -10.39
N PRO A 219 2.62 -10.87 -11.35
CA PRO A 219 2.52 -12.32 -11.59
C PRO A 219 2.87 -13.13 -10.33
N THR A 220 3.83 -12.67 -9.55
CA THR A 220 4.25 -13.30 -8.29
C THR A 220 3.12 -13.25 -7.26
N GLN A 221 2.47 -12.10 -7.07
CA GLN A 221 1.35 -11.96 -6.15
C GLN A 221 0.17 -12.85 -6.51
N ARG A 222 -0.15 -12.98 -7.82
CA ARG A 222 -1.19 -13.92 -8.29
C ARG A 222 -0.83 -15.38 -8.05
N LEU A 223 0.46 -15.74 -8.16
CA LEU A 223 0.93 -17.08 -7.85
C LEU A 223 0.79 -17.38 -6.36
N THR A 224 1.18 -16.44 -5.51
CA THR A 224 1.03 -16.53 -4.06
C THR A 224 -0.43 -16.69 -3.65
N GLU A 225 -1.34 -15.87 -4.17
CA GLU A 225 -2.78 -15.99 -3.89
C GLU A 225 -3.35 -17.35 -4.31
N LYS A 226 -2.92 -17.90 -5.46
CA LYS A 226 -3.32 -19.27 -5.87
C LYS A 226 -2.76 -20.34 -4.96
N PHE A 227 -1.52 -20.19 -4.51
CA PHE A 227 -0.91 -21.10 -3.56
C PHE A 227 -1.67 -21.06 -2.24
N GLU A 228 -1.93 -19.88 -1.69
CA GLU A 228 -2.67 -19.69 -0.44
C GLU A 228 -4.07 -20.28 -0.49
N ALA A 229 -4.78 -20.08 -1.60
CA ALA A 229 -6.13 -20.62 -1.80
C ALA A 229 -6.22 -22.17 -1.73
N ILE A 230 -5.10 -22.86 -1.96
CA ILE A 230 -5.01 -24.32 -1.83
C ILE A 230 -4.37 -24.69 -0.50
N PHE A 231 -3.29 -24.00 -0.14
CA PHE A 231 -2.47 -24.33 1.03
C PHE A 231 -3.26 -24.17 2.32
N VAL A 232 -3.92 -23.03 2.54
CA VAL A 232 -4.63 -22.73 3.79
C VAL A 232 -5.75 -23.74 4.06
N PRO A 233 -6.70 -24.04 3.15
CA PRO A 233 -7.71 -25.07 3.39
C PRO A 233 -7.12 -26.46 3.58
N THR A 234 -6.00 -26.77 2.90
CA THR A 234 -5.33 -28.07 3.05
C THR A 234 -4.73 -28.22 4.44
N VAL A 235 -4.04 -27.20 4.95
CA VAL A 235 -3.46 -27.21 6.30
C VAL A 235 -4.56 -27.30 7.34
N LEU A 236 -5.62 -26.49 7.23
CA LEU A 236 -6.75 -26.54 8.16
C LEU A 236 -7.46 -27.91 8.13
N GLY A 237 -7.63 -28.50 6.95
CA GLY A 237 -8.22 -29.85 6.81
C GLY A 237 -7.34 -30.93 7.44
N LEU A 238 -6.02 -30.84 7.24
CA LEU A 238 -5.06 -31.75 7.86
C LEU A 238 -5.04 -31.58 9.38
N ASP A 239 -5.14 -30.39 9.87
CA ASP A 239 -5.17 -30.04 11.29
C ASP A 239 -6.39 -30.63 11.98
N VAL A 240 -7.58 -30.46 11.39
CA VAL A 240 -8.82 -31.11 11.86
C VAL A 240 -8.72 -32.63 11.79
N LEU A 241 -8.10 -33.17 10.74
CA LEU A 241 -7.89 -34.62 10.61
C LEU A 241 -7.00 -35.14 11.74
N VAL A 242 -5.87 -34.51 12.02
CA VAL A 242 -4.94 -34.89 13.11
C VAL A 242 -5.63 -34.79 14.46
N MET A 243 -6.42 -33.74 14.68
CA MET A 243 -7.16 -33.52 15.92
C MET A 243 -8.21 -34.59 16.19
N LEU A 244 -8.89 -35.09 15.15
CA LEU A 244 -10.02 -36.03 15.30
C LEU A 244 -9.64 -37.47 15.07
N ALA A 245 -8.77 -37.79 14.09
CA ALA A 245 -8.49 -39.16 13.70
C ALA A 245 -7.77 -39.96 14.80
N SER A 246 -6.78 -39.38 15.47
CA SER A 246 -5.99 -40.07 16.49
C SER A 246 -6.82 -40.49 17.71
N PRO A 247 -7.69 -39.63 18.28
CA PRO A 247 -8.58 -40.02 19.39
C PRO A 247 -9.65 -41.03 18.95
N LEU A 248 -10.23 -40.88 17.74
CA LEU A 248 -11.24 -41.81 17.22
C LEU A 248 -10.69 -43.23 17.01
N LEU A 249 -9.41 -43.35 16.65
CA LEU A 249 -8.71 -44.63 16.52
C LEU A 249 -8.19 -45.16 17.86
N GLY A 250 -8.40 -44.44 18.97
CA GLY A 250 -7.91 -44.84 20.29
C GLY A 250 -6.40 -44.81 20.47
N LEU A 251 -5.68 -44.08 19.57
CA LEU A 251 -4.21 -44.01 19.57
C LEU A 251 -3.66 -43.02 20.58
N THR A 252 -4.37 -41.93 20.81
CA THR A 252 -3.94 -40.81 21.69
C THR A 252 -5.14 -40.20 22.40
N SER A 253 -4.90 -39.44 23.47
CA SER A 253 -5.95 -38.62 24.09
C SER A 253 -6.33 -37.44 23.18
N PHE A 254 -7.55 -36.91 23.37
CA PHE A 254 -7.99 -35.74 22.65
C PHE A 254 -7.05 -34.52 22.94
N ALA A 255 -6.59 -34.39 24.18
CA ALA A 255 -5.67 -33.32 24.58
C ALA A 255 -4.32 -33.40 23.83
N ASP A 256 -3.75 -34.62 23.72
CA ASP A 256 -2.49 -34.81 22.97
C ASP A 256 -2.67 -34.57 21.49
N SER A 257 -3.81 -34.94 20.92
CA SER A 257 -4.13 -34.73 19.51
C SER A 257 -4.35 -33.26 19.23
N PHE A 258 -5.02 -32.52 20.10
CA PHE A 258 -5.20 -31.10 20.04
C PHE A 258 -3.84 -30.36 20.11
N TYR A 259 -2.96 -30.75 21.06
CA TYR A 259 -1.61 -30.21 21.16
C TYR A 259 -0.83 -30.37 19.84
N ARG A 260 -0.84 -31.59 19.27
CA ARG A 260 -0.14 -31.84 17.98
C ARG A 260 -0.73 -31.06 16.82
N ALA A 261 -2.06 -30.95 16.74
CA ALA A 261 -2.73 -30.16 15.73
C ALA A 261 -2.33 -28.68 15.84
N MET A 262 -2.40 -28.07 17.02
CA MET A 262 -1.99 -26.68 17.20
C MET A 262 -0.51 -26.46 16.91
N THR A 263 0.37 -27.37 17.29
CA THR A 263 1.80 -27.33 16.94
C THR A 263 2.01 -27.41 15.42
N LEU A 264 1.26 -28.27 14.73
CA LEU A 264 1.28 -28.35 13.27
C LEU A 264 0.82 -27.04 12.62
N LEU A 265 -0.26 -26.45 13.12
CA LEU A 265 -0.82 -25.19 12.64
C LEU A 265 0.19 -24.04 12.75
N VAL A 266 0.86 -23.93 13.90
CA VAL A 266 1.90 -22.92 14.14
C VAL A 266 3.10 -23.14 13.21
N ALA A 267 3.57 -24.41 13.11
CA ALA A 267 4.71 -24.77 12.25
C ALA A 267 4.42 -24.58 10.75
N ALA A 268 3.16 -24.78 10.33
CA ALA A 268 2.72 -24.59 8.95
C ALA A 268 2.44 -23.11 8.60
N SER A 269 2.59 -22.19 9.54
CA SER A 269 2.32 -20.77 9.31
C SER A 269 3.28 -20.18 8.27
N PRO A 270 2.80 -19.63 7.15
CA PRO A 270 3.64 -19.14 6.05
C PRO A 270 4.17 -17.71 6.28
N CYS A 271 4.68 -17.40 7.49
CA CYS A 271 5.12 -16.06 7.87
C CYS A 271 6.16 -15.47 6.89
N ALA A 272 7.09 -16.30 6.39
CA ALA A 272 8.10 -15.86 5.41
C ALA A 272 7.47 -15.50 4.07
N LEU A 273 6.37 -16.14 3.68
CA LEU A 273 5.66 -15.85 2.44
C LEU A 273 4.93 -14.50 2.55
N ALA A 274 4.27 -14.25 3.67
CA ALA A 274 3.56 -13.00 3.94
C ALA A 274 4.48 -11.76 3.94
N ILE A 275 5.73 -11.91 4.39
CA ILE A 275 6.71 -10.81 4.41
C ILE A 275 7.41 -10.63 3.06
N GLY A 276 7.53 -11.68 2.26
CA GLY A 276 8.34 -11.70 1.02
C GLY A 276 7.57 -11.40 -0.28
N THR A 277 6.26 -11.23 -0.24
CA THR A 277 5.39 -11.05 -1.42
C THR A 277 5.15 -9.61 -1.88
N PRO A 278 5.28 -8.56 -1.08
CA PRO A 278 5.11 -7.18 -1.53
C PRO A 278 6.21 -6.67 -2.45
#